data_78799cf7bfd288eb0567c78ab0c590dc
#
_entry.id   78799cf7bfd288eb0567c78ab0c590dc
#
_cell.length_a   1.000
_cell.length_b   1.000
_cell.length_c   1.000
_cell.angle_alpha   90.00
_cell.angle_beta   90.00
_cell.angle_gamma   90.00
#
_symmetry.space_group_name_H-M   'P 1'
#
loop_
_entity.id
_entity.type
_entity.pdbx_description
1 polymer ?
#
loop_
_entity_poly.entity_id
_entity_poly.type
_entity_poly.pdbx_seq_one_letter_code
_entity_poly.pdbx_strand_id
1 'polypeptide(L)'
;PRVWKSIITAKIGGIDLEVIGDKPNNMPNWLWDFDAKPISEEDKSELKSFEIKSKRGFKGSLYKTDKFTEQHPFGTVPAGFIGNERVGIFESNSILRAVARECKDKSLYGGEDINLTSRIDSFLDANLVFSREFQVYLLELEDITQYTYERTKAAYEFYLEGLEKSLSLSSFIAGDQLTIADISFACEFAQFLREGHY
;
A
#
# COMPACT_ATOMS: atom_id res chain seq x y z
N PRO A 1 -5.43 -1.97 4.01
CA PRO A 1 -4.14 -2.64 4.25
C PRO A 1 -2.95 -1.82 3.77
N ARG A 2 -3.02 -1.16 2.60
CA ARG A 2 -1.87 -0.44 2.01
C ARG A 2 -1.29 0.68 2.88
N VAL A 3 -2.10 1.35 3.69
CA VAL A 3 -1.65 2.37 4.65
C VAL A 3 -1.26 1.74 5.98
N TRP A 4 -1.95 0.67 6.40
CA TRP A 4 -1.72 0.03 7.70
C TRP A 4 -0.28 -0.47 7.89
N LYS A 5 0.33 -1.03 6.85
CA LYS A 5 1.71 -1.53 6.94
C LYS A 5 2.71 -0.42 7.31
N SER A 6 2.54 0.77 6.74
CA SER A 6 3.36 1.94 7.09
C SER A 6 3.08 2.44 8.51
N ILE A 7 1.80 2.48 8.93
CA ILE A 7 1.42 2.85 10.30
C ILE A 7 1.99 1.88 11.34
N ILE A 8 1.88 0.57 11.08
CA ILE A 8 2.41 -0.47 11.97
C ILE A 8 3.93 -0.34 12.08
N THR A 9 4.61 -0.20 10.95
CA THR A 9 6.06 -0.04 10.92
C THR A 9 6.52 1.22 11.65
N ALA A 10 5.83 2.36 11.44
CA ALA A 10 6.11 3.60 12.15
C ALA A 10 5.95 3.44 13.67
N LYS A 11 4.88 2.76 14.13
CA LYS A 11 4.67 2.49 15.54
C LYS A 11 5.75 1.61 16.15
N ILE A 12 6.17 0.55 15.46
CA ILE A 12 7.26 -0.33 15.92
C ILE A 12 8.58 0.43 15.92
N GLY A 13 8.85 1.21 14.89
CA GLY A 13 10.08 1.98 14.71
C GLY A 13 10.17 3.27 15.52
N GLY A 14 9.10 3.66 16.23
CA GLY A 14 9.06 4.90 17.02
C GLY A 14 9.10 6.16 16.14
N ILE A 15 8.48 6.12 14.97
CA ILE A 15 8.35 7.22 14.02
C ILE A 15 6.99 7.90 14.19
N ASP A 16 7.01 9.23 14.25
CA ASP A 16 5.80 10.04 14.16
C ASP A 16 5.41 10.17 12.68
N LEU A 17 4.44 9.35 12.27
CA LEU A 17 3.91 9.32 10.91
C LEU A 17 2.55 10.02 10.89
N GLU A 18 2.49 11.19 10.28
CA GLU A 18 1.23 11.85 10.00
C GLU A 18 0.50 11.13 8.87
N VAL A 19 -0.78 10.80 9.10
CA VAL A 19 -1.64 10.15 8.11
C VAL A 19 -2.85 11.02 7.86
N ILE A 20 -2.94 11.56 6.64
CA ILE A 20 -4.04 12.42 6.20
C ILE A 20 -4.88 11.66 5.19
N GLY A 21 -6.18 11.62 5.38
CA GLY A 21 -7.10 10.96 4.44
C GLY A 21 -8.36 10.43 5.11
N ASP A 22 -9.10 9.63 4.34
CA ASP A 22 -10.40 9.12 4.75
C ASP A 22 -10.63 7.69 4.22
N LYS A 23 -11.83 7.18 4.48
CA LYS A 23 -12.29 5.91 3.92
C LYS A 23 -12.37 5.99 2.39
N PRO A 24 -12.21 4.87 1.66
CA PRO A 24 -12.21 4.86 0.19
C PRO A 24 -13.42 5.56 -0.44
N ASN A 25 -14.61 5.39 0.14
CA ASN A 25 -15.84 6.00 -0.39
C ASN A 25 -15.88 7.53 -0.25
N ASN A 26 -15.08 8.10 0.64
CA ASN A 26 -15.01 9.55 0.88
C ASN A 26 -13.87 10.22 0.10
N MET A 27 -12.99 9.46 -0.55
CA MET A 27 -11.85 10.00 -1.29
C MET A 27 -12.23 11.03 -2.39
N PRO A 28 -13.39 10.94 -3.07
CA PRO A 28 -13.84 11.96 -4.02
C PRO A 28 -14.15 13.32 -3.40
N ASN A 29 -14.29 13.38 -2.08
CA ASN A 29 -14.61 14.59 -1.32
C ASN A 29 -13.37 15.23 -0.69
N TRP A 30 -12.21 15.01 -1.31
CA TRP A 30 -10.93 15.54 -0.84
C TRP A 30 -10.17 16.18 -1.99
N LEU A 31 -9.52 17.32 -1.69
CA LEU A 31 -8.46 17.87 -2.53
C LEU A 31 -7.14 17.22 -2.09
N TRP A 32 -6.57 16.43 -2.97
CA TRP A 32 -5.30 15.73 -2.75
C TRP A 32 -4.14 16.66 -3.10
N ASP A 33 -3.42 17.06 -2.06
CA ASP A 33 -2.21 17.86 -2.06
C ASP A 33 -1.28 17.31 -0.96
N PHE A 34 -0.16 17.96 -0.68
CA PHE A 34 0.71 17.66 0.45
C PHE A 34 -0.04 17.75 1.79
N ASP A 35 -0.90 18.74 1.90
CA ASP A 35 -1.79 18.97 3.03
C ASP A 35 -3.25 18.71 2.57
N ALA A 36 -3.52 17.45 2.23
CA ALA A 36 -4.82 17.05 1.71
C ALA A 36 -5.95 17.43 2.69
N LYS A 37 -7.05 17.94 2.15
CA LYS A 37 -8.20 18.42 2.94
C LYS A 37 -9.54 18.03 2.33
N PRO A 38 -10.58 17.86 3.15
CA PRO A 38 -11.93 17.65 2.63
C PRO A 38 -12.41 18.90 1.87
N ILE A 39 -13.24 18.68 0.86
CA ILE A 39 -13.89 19.71 0.04
C ILE A 39 -15.41 19.54 0.04
N SER A 40 -16.11 20.66 -0.02
CA SER A 40 -17.57 20.68 -0.16
C SER A 40 -18.01 20.49 -1.62
N GLU A 41 -19.31 20.30 -1.86
CA GLU A 41 -19.84 20.24 -3.23
C GLU A 41 -19.72 21.60 -3.96
N GLU A 42 -19.78 22.71 -3.22
CA GLU A 42 -19.55 24.03 -3.78
C GLU A 42 -18.09 24.18 -4.25
N ASP A 43 -17.11 23.74 -3.42
CA ASP A 43 -15.68 23.79 -3.77
C ASP A 43 -15.39 23.00 -5.06
N LYS A 44 -16.07 21.88 -5.28
CA LYS A 44 -15.85 21.04 -6.48
C LYS A 44 -16.04 21.80 -7.79
N SER A 45 -16.98 22.75 -7.83
CA SER A 45 -17.22 23.54 -9.02
C SER A 45 -16.03 24.48 -9.35
N GLU A 46 -15.39 25.03 -8.32
CA GLU A 46 -14.22 25.90 -8.44
C GLU A 46 -12.94 25.09 -8.72
N LEU A 47 -12.87 23.89 -8.19
CA LEU A 47 -11.73 22.98 -8.31
C LEU A 47 -11.79 22.07 -9.54
N LYS A 48 -12.67 22.35 -10.50
CA LYS A 48 -12.89 21.50 -11.68
C LYS A 48 -11.61 21.29 -12.52
N SER A 49 -10.68 22.22 -12.51
CA SER A 49 -9.39 22.08 -13.18
C SER A 49 -8.49 21.01 -12.58
N PHE A 50 -8.70 20.66 -11.31
CA PHE A 50 -7.98 19.62 -10.60
C PHE A 50 -8.69 18.26 -10.64
N GLU A 51 -9.85 18.17 -11.29
CA GLU A 51 -10.59 16.92 -11.42
C GLU A 51 -9.90 15.96 -12.38
N ILE A 52 -9.49 14.82 -11.88
CA ILE A 52 -8.86 13.75 -12.66
C ILE A 52 -9.75 12.51 -12.58
N LYS A 53 -10.35 12.13 -13.71
CA LYS A 53 -11.13 10.89 -13.80
C LYS A 53 -10.20 9.69 -13.67
N SER A 54 -10.52 8.81 -12.74
CA SER A 54 -9.78 7.57 -12.54
C SER A 54 -9.90 6.68 -13.79
N LYS A 55 -8.77 6.16 -14.24
CA LYS A 55 -8.68 5.23 -15.38
C LYS A 55 -8.55 3.78 -14.91
N ARG A 56 -8.32 3.53 -13.62
CA ARG A 56 -7.98 2.21 -13.10
C ARG A 56 -8.33 2.07 -11.62
N GLY A 57 -8.98 0.97 -11.27
CA GLY A 57 -9.31 0.61 -9.88
C GLY A 57 -10.53 1.38 -9.36
N PHE A 58 -10.32 2.52 -8.77
CA PHE A 58 -11.40 3.35 -8.23
C PHE A 58 -12.32 3.89 -9.35
N LYS A 59 -13.63 3.77 -9.17
CA LYS A 59 -14.62 4.32 -10.11
C LYS A 59 -14.97 5.75 -9.67
N GLY A 60 -14.67 6.76 -10.50
CA GLY A 60 -15.00 8.15 -10.23
C GLY A 60 -13.87 9.13 -10.51
N SER A 61 -14.01 10.34 -10.00
CA SER A 61 -13.01 11.40 -10.12
C SER A 61 -12.38 11.70 -8.76
N LEU A 62 -11.13 12.12 -8.78
CA LEU A 62 -10.41 12.64 -7.63
C LEU A 62 -9.88 14.04 -7.97
N TYR A 63 -9.86 14.94 -7.00
CA TYR A 63 -9.32 16.29 -7.14
C TYR A 63 -7.86 16.29 -6.67
N LYS A 64 -6.92 16.61 -7.58
CA LYS A 64 -5.48 16.58 -7.31
C LYS A 64 -4.83 17.84 -7.82
N THR A 65 -4.01 18.47 -6.98
CA THR A 65 -3.25 19.66 -7.39
C THR A 65 -2.11 19.28 -8.34
N ASP A 66 -1.63 20.27 -9.08
CA ASP A 66 -0.44 20.10 -9.94
C ASP A 66 0.77 19.70 -9.10
N LYS A 67 0.97 20.30 -7.92
CA LYS A 67 2.05 19.97 -6.98
C LYS A 67 2.03 18.49 -6.58
N PHE A 68 0.83 17.93 -6.30
CA PHE A 68 0.69 16.52 -5.99
C PHE A 68 1.11 15.65 -7.18
N THR A 69 0.67 15.98 -8.39
CA THR A 69 0.96 15.18 -9.59
C THR A 69 2.38 15.35 -10.11
N GLU A 70 3.03 16.49 -9.88
CA GLU A 70 4.46 16.70 -10.14
C GLU A 70 5.32 15.76 -9.29
N GLN A 71 5.00 15.60 -8.00
CA GLN A 71 5.72 14.71 -7.09
C GLN A 71 5.28 13.25 -7.18
N HIS A 72 4.08 13.01 -7.69
CA HIS A 72 3.53 11.67 -7.88
C HIS A 72 2.88 11.52 -9.27
N PRO A 73 3.67 11.22 -10.30
CA PRO A 73 3.21 11.28 -11.71
C PRO A 73 2.07 10.30 -12.04
N PHE A 74 1.88 9.23 -11.26
CA PHE A 74 0.75 8.31 -11.44
C PHE A 74 -0.51 8.76 -10.69
N GLY A 75 -0.38 9.68 -9.75
CA GLY A 75 -1.48 10.26 -9.00
C GLY A 75 -2.34 9.24 -8.23
N THR A 76 -1.80 8.08 -7.86
CA THR A 76 -2.53 7.06 -7.10
C THR A 76 -2.44 7.32 -5.60
N VAL A 77 -3.32 6.70 -4.82
CA VAL A 77 -3.26 6.73 -3.36
C VAL A 77 -3.11 5.29 -2.83
N PRO A 78 -2.34 5.09 -1.75
CA PRO A 78 -1.65 6.09 -0.94
C PRO A 78 -0.43 6.73 -1.64
N ALA A 79 -0.14 7.98 -1.28
CA ALA A 79 1.10 8.69 -1.57
C ALA A 79 1.78 9.06 -0.24
N GLY A 80 3.09 9.10 -0.21
CA GLY A 80 3.88 9.61 0.91
C GLY A 80 4.73 10.79 0.47
N PHE A 81 5.00 11.72 1.37
CA PHE A 81 5.88 12.85 1.12
C PHE A 81 6.89 12.96 2.25
N ILE A 82 8.18 13.05 1.91
CA ILE A 82 9.26 13.10 2.90
C ILE A 82 10.13 14.34 2.72
N GLY A 83 10.68 14.81 3.84
CA GLY A 83 11.56 15.96 3.89
C GLY A 83 10.86 17.30 3.62
N ASN A 84 11.60 18.38 3.77
CA ASN A 84 11.11 19.74 3.52
C ASN A 84 10.76 19.98 2.05
N GLU A 85 11.41 19.29 1.14
CA GLU A 85 11.18 19.37 -0.30
C GLU A 85 9.96 18.56 -0.76
N ARG A 86 9.29 17.85 0.15
CA ARG A 86 8.09 17.06 -0.12
C ARG A 86 8.31 16.04 -1.25
N VAL A 87 9.44 15.33 -1.24
CA VAL A 87 9.72 14.29 -2.23
C VAL A 87 8.63 13.22 -2.21
N GLY A 88 7.97 13.02 -3.35
CA GLY A 88 6.86 12.08 -3.49
C GLY A 88 7.32 10.63 -3.54
N ILE A 89 6.76 9.81 -2.65
CA ILE A 89 6.94 8.35 -2.62
C ILE A 89 5.60 7.72 -2.96
N PHE A 90 5.58 6.86 -3.95
CA PHE A 90 4.39 6.14 -4.38
C PHE A 90 4.62 4.62 -4.41
N GLU A 91 3.57 3.86 -4.55
CA GLU A 91 3.45 2.43 -4.24
C GLU A 91 3.61 2.13 -2.74
N SER A 92 2.65 1.41 -2.19
CA SER A 92 2.55 1.20 -0.74
C SER A 92 3.78 0.51 -0.13
N ASN A 93 4.46 -0.37 -0.88
CA ASN A 93 5.68 -1.01 -0.42
C ASN A 93 6.89 -0.07 -0.47
N SER A 94 6.92 0.91 -1.40
CA SER A 94 7.95 1.95 -1.40
C SER A 94 7.78 2.93 -0.24
N ILE A 95 6.53 3.30 0.07
CA ILE A 95 6.22 4.10 1.27
C ILE A 95 6.64 3.33 2.53
N LEU A 96 6.34 2.04 2.60
CA LEU A 96 6.77 1.16 3.70
C LEU A 96 8.29 1.14 3.88
N ARG A 97 9.04 0.98 2.77
CA ARG A 97 10.52 1.05 2.78
C ARG A 97 11.02 2.41 3.29
N ALA A 98 10.39 3.51 2.84
CA ALA A 98 10.74 4.86 3.27
C ALA A 98 10.56 5.00 4.79
N VAL A 99 9.41 4.59 5.33
CA VAL A 99 9.16 4.60 6.79
C VAL A 99 10.17 3.74 7.54
N ALA A 100 10.48 2.54 7.06
CA ALA A 100 11.44 1.66 7.71
C ALA A 100 12.87 2.24 7.73
N ARG A 101 13.24 3.01 6.71
CA ARG A 101 14.53 3.73 6.67
C ARG A 101 14.61 4.85 7.70
N GLU A 102 13.49 5.45 8.08
CA GLU A 102 13.43 6.48 9.13
C GLU A 102 13.43 5.89 10.55
N CYS A 103 13.08 4.60 10.72
CA CYS A 103 13.10 3.94 12.02
C CYS A 103 14.50 4.02 12.67
N LYS A 104 14.55 4.15 13.99
CA LYS A 104 15.82 4.12 14.74
C LYS A 104 16.52 2.77 14.61
N ASP A 105 15.74 1.71 14.79
CA ASP A 105 16.19 0.34 14.53
C ASP A 105 16.00 0.03 13.05
N LYS A 106 17.12 -0.11 12.35
CA LYS A 106 17.14 -0.43 10.92
C LYS A 106 16.90 -1.92 10.63
N SER A 107 16.83 -2.76 11.65
CA SER A 107 16.68 -4.22 11.52
C SER A 107 15.39 -4.61 10.79
N LEU A 108 14.31 -3.82 10.94
CA LEU A 108 13.05 -4.02 10.21
C LEU A 108 13.23 -4.03 8.68
N TYR A 109 14.28 -3.41 8.17
CA TYR A 109 14.64 -3.43 6.74
C TYR A 109 16.05 -3.93 6.49
N GLY A 110 16.49 -4.91 7.28
CA GLY A 110 17.75 -5.63 7.08
C GLY A 110 18.99 -4.96 7.67
N GLY A 111 18.89 -3.75 8.24
CA GLY A 111 20.03 -3.06 8.83
C GLY A 111 21.16 -2.82 7.82
N GLU A 112 22.36 -3.28 8.13
CA GLU A 112 23.53 -3.21 7.25
C GLU A 112 23.71 -4.47 6.38
N ASP A 113 22.89 -5.50 6.58
CA ASP A 113 22.94 -6.72 5.78
C ASP A 113 22.24 -6.52 4.43
N ILE A 114 23.07 -6.31 3.39
CA ILE A 114 22.61 -6.10 2.01
C ILE A 114 21.86 -7.33 1.48
N ASN A 115 22.27 -8.55 1.88
CA ASN A 115 21.61 -9.77 1.41
C ASN A 115 20.23 -9.90 2.03
N LEU A 116 20.10 -9.63 3.32
CA LEU A 116 18.79 -9.61 3.99
C LEU A 116 17.88 -8.52 3.41
N THR A 117 18.41 -7.31 3.19
CA THR A 117 17.66 -6.22 2.54
C THR A 117 17.15 -6.64 1.16
N SER A 118 18.01 -7.25 0.34
CA SER A 118 17.63 -7.73 -1.00
C SER A 118 16.56 -8.84 -0.94
N ARG A 119 16.66 -9.72 0.07
CA ARG A 119 15.66 -10.77 0.30
C ARG A 119 14.32 -10.17 0.75
N ILE A 120 14.33 -9.18 1.63
CA ILE A 120 13.13 -8.42 2.02
C ILE A 120 12.48 -7.77 0.80
N ASP A 121 13.27 -7.13 -0.06
CA ASP A 121 12.78 -6.51 -1.29
C ASP A 121 12.12 -7.53 -2.22
N SER A 122 12.69 -8.72 -2.37
CA SER A 122 12.11 -9.80 -3.17
C SER A 122 10.71 -10.18 -2.67
N PHE A 123 10.52 -10.29 -1.35
CA PHE A 123 9.21 -10.55 -0.77
C PHE A 123 8.24 -9.38 -0.93
N LEU A 124 8.71 -8.14 -0.81
CA LEU A 124 7.88 -6.96 -1.01
C LEU A 124 7.39 -6.84 -2.46
N ASP A 125 8.24 -7.18 -3.43
CA ASP A 125 7.87 -7.16 -4.84
C ASP A 125 6.90 -8.31 -5.17
N ALA A 126 7.12 -9.51 -4.63
CA ALA A 126 6.17 -10.62 -4.70
C ALA A 126 4.82 -10.25 -4.06
N ASN A 127 4.84 -9.58 -2.91
CA ASN A 127 3.63 -9.07 -2.24
C ASN A 127 2.88 -8.04 -3.09
N LEU A 128 3.56 -7.21 -3.86
CA LEU A 128 2.92 -6.25 -4.76
C LEU A 128 2.13 -6.96 -5.87
N VAL A 129 2.69 -8.01 -6.45
CA VAL A 129 2.01 -8.82 -7.47
C VAL A 129 0.81 -9.53 -6.87
N PHE A 130 0.99 -10.20 -5.72
CA PHE A 130 -0.08 -10.81 -4.95
C PHE A 130 -1.23 -9.83 -4.66
N SER A 131 -0.93 -8.66 -4.10
CA SER A 131 -1.92 -7.62 -3.81
C SER A 131 -2.71 -7.18 -5.05
N ARG A 132 -2.10 -7.19 -6.23
CA ARG A 132 -2.78 -6.82 -7.48
C ARG A 132 -3.75 -7.90 -7.96
N GLU A 133 -3.39 -9.16 -7.90
CA GLU A 133 -4.29 -10.27 -8.23
C GLU A 133 -5.51 -10.27 -7.31
N PHE A 134 -5.28 -10.00 -6.05
CA PHE A 134 -6.33 -9.88 -5.05
C PHE A 134 -7.24 -8.67 -5.21
N GLN A 135 -6.66 -7.53 -5.55
CA GLN A 135 -7.43 -6.31 -5.73
C GLN A 135 -8.48 -6.46 -6.81
N VAL A 136 -8.18 -7.18 -7.89
CA VAL A 136 -9.16 -7.46 -8.95
C VAL A 136 -10.36 -8.21 -8.38
N TYR A 137 -10.12 -9.27 -7.62
CA TYR A 137 -11.17 -10.04 -6.95
C TYR A 137 -12.02 -9.18 -6.03
N LEU A 138 -11.39 -8.40 -5.14
CA LEU A 138 -12.11 -7.58 -4.16
C LEU A 138 -12.92 -6.42 -4.78
N LEU A 139 -12.52 -5.93 -5.95
CA LEU A 139 -13.25 -4.88 -6.66
C LEU A 139 -14.40 -5.42 -7.51
N GLU A 140 -14.43 -6.72 -7.81
CA GLU A 140 -15.42 -7.39 -8.63
C GLU A 140 -16.35 -8.30 -7.81
N LEU A 141 -16.39 -8.19 -6.48
CA LEU A 141 -17.13 -9.09 -5.58
C LEU A 141 -18.61 -9.29 -5.96
N GLU A 142 -19.26 -8.24 -6.47
CA GLU A 142 -20.68 -8.30 -6.87
C GLU A 142 -20.89 -9.00 -8.22
N ASP A 143 -19.87 -9.02 -9.08
CA ASP A 143 -19.93 -9.53 -10.46
C ASP A 143 -18.79 -10.51 -10.76
N ILE A 144 -18.33 -11.27 -9.76
CA ILE A 144 -17.22 -12.20 -9.91
C ILE A 144 -17.52 -13.25 -11.00
N THR A 145 -16.61 -13.32 -11.97
CA THR A 145 -16.62 -14.40 -12.96
C THR A 145 -15.87 -15.62 -12.43
N GLN A 146 -16.21 -16.81 -12.96
CA GLN A 146 -15.46 -18.04 -12.67
C GLN A 146 -13.97 -17.89 -12.98
N TYR A 147 -13.63 -17.21 -14.05
CA TYR A 147 -12.25 -16.92 -14.45
C TYR A 147 -11.52 -16.07 -13.40
N THR A 148 -12.13 -14.98 -12.93
CA THR A 148 -11.54 -14.12 -11.90
C THR A 148 -11.32 -14.89 -10.60
N TYR A 149 -12.30 -15.72 -10.20
CA TYR A 149 -12.19 -16.54 -9.00
C TYR A 149 -11.04 -17.56 -9.11
N GLU A 150 -10.99 -18.35 -10.18
CA GLU A 150 -9.95 -19.37 -10.36
C GLU A 150 -8.55 -18.78 -10.43
N ARG A 151 -8.41 -17.66 -11.15
CA ARG A 151 -7.14 -16.93 -11.23
C ARG A 151 -6.68 -16.42 -9.87
N THR A 152 -7.58 -15.82 -9.11
CA THR A 152 -7.25 -15.30 -7.77
C THR A 152 -6.93 -16.43 -6.81
N LYS A 153 -7.67 -17.53 -6.86
CA LYS A 153 -7.40 -18.74 -6.08
C LYS A 153 -6.02 -19.31 -6.38
N ALA A 154 -5.68 -19.47 -7.64
CA ALA A 154 -4.36 -19.99 -8.06
C ALA A 154 -3.22 -19.06 -7.57
N ALA A 155 -3.40 -17.74 -7.66
CA ALA A 155 -2.43 -16.79 -7.13
C ALA A 155 -2.30 -16.91 -5.60
N TYR A 156 -3.42 -17.05 -4.89
CA TYR A 156 -3.44 -17.23 -3.44
C TYR A 156 -2.66 -18.49 -3.02
N GLU A 157 -2.98 -19.62 -3.60
CA GLU A 157 -2.32 -20.89 -3.32
C GLU A 157 -0.81 -20.80 -3.61
N PHE A 158 -0.42 -20.25 -4.76
CA PHE A 158 0.98 -20.07 -5.14
C PHE A 158 1.78 -19.24 -4.10
N TYR A 159 1.23 -18.10 -3.66
CA TYR A 159 1.93 -17.24 -2.71
C TYR A 159 1.94 -17.84 -1.30
N LEU A 160 0.85 -18.50 -0.86
CA LEU A 160 0.84 -19.21 0.41
C LEU A 160 1.86 -20.33 0.46
N GLU A 161 1.94 -21.17 -0.57
CA GLU A 161 2.94 -22.24 -0.65
C GLU A 161 4.37 -21.69 -0.55
N GLY A 162 4.65 -20.57 -1.22
CA GLY A 162 5.94 -19.89 -1.14
C GLY A 162 6.27 -19.39 0.26
N LEU A 163 5.28 -18.80 0.95
CA LEU A 163 5.42 -18.34 2.33
C LEU A 163 5.59 -19.49 3.32
N GLU A 164 4.77 -20.55 3.22
CA GLU A 164 4.90 -21.77 4.01
C GLU A 164 6.29 -22.39 3.89
N LYS A 165 6.79 -22.46 2.66
CA LYS A 165 8.15 -22.97 2.41
C LYS A 165 9.21 -22.11 3.09
N SER A 166 9.07 -20.78 3.05
CA SER A 166 10.01 -19.87 3.73
C SER A 166 9.94 -20.01 5.25
N LEU A 167 8.71 -20.04 5.81
CA LEU A 167 8.46 -20.16 7.24
C LEU A 167 8.82 -21.56 7.80
N SER A 168 8.91 -22.58 6.95
CA SER A 168 9.45 -23.90 7.38
C SER A 168 10.96 -23.88 7.61
N LEU A 169 11.66 -22.86 7.10
CA LEU A 169 13.13 -22.72 7.19
C LEU A 169 13.58 -21.65 8.18
N SER A 170 12.69 -20.73 8.56
CA SER A 170 13.00 -19.58 9.42
C SER A 170 11.78 -19.10 10.17
N SER A 171 11.99 -18.34 11.26
CA SER A 171 10.90 -17.89 12.14
C SER A 171 10.03 -16.79 11.50
N PHE A 172 10.55 -16.09 10.49
CA PHE A 172 9.87 -15.03 9.75
C PHE A 172 10.08 -15.20 8.24
N ILE A 173 9.30 -14.48 7.43
CA ILE A 173 9.27 -14.67 5.98
C ILE A 173 10.66 -14.47 5.33
N ALA A 174 11.43 -13.48 5.78
CA ALA A 174 12.74 -13.17 5.19
C ALA A 174 13.93 -13.77 5.93
N GLY A 175 13.73 -14.34 7.14
CA GLY A 175 14.80 -14.87 7.99
C GLY A 175 14.36 -15.06 9.43
N ASP A 176 15.28 -14.89 10.39
CA ASP A 176 15.03 -15.20 11.80
C ASP A 176 14.56 -14.00 12.64
N GLN A 177 14.28 -12.87 12.01
CA GLN A 177 13.78 -11.67 12.67
C GLN A 177 12.60 -11.05 11.92
N LEU A 178 11.73 -10.35 12.68
CA LEU A 178 10.62 -9.59 12.11
C LEU A 178 11.14 -8.52 11.13
N THR A 179 10.55 -8.48 9.95
CA THR A 179 10.87 -7.48 8.92
C THR A 179 9.62 -6.84 8.33
N ILE A 180 9.79 -5.82 7.51
CA ILE A 180 8.68 -5.21 6.77
C ILE A 180 8.07 -6.16 5.74
N ALA A 181 8.72 -7.25 5.37
CA ALA A 181 8.12 -8.31 4.55
C ALA A 181 6.94 -8.97 5.28
N ASP A 182 7.15 -9.35 6.55
CA ASP A 182 6.12 -9.95 7.41
C ASP A 182 4.94 -9.00 7.62
N ILE A 183 5.22 -7.74 7.94
CA ILE A 183 4.22 -6.69 8.13
C ILE A 183 3.39 -6.50 6.84
N SER A 184 4.05 -6.48 5.69
CA SER A 184 3.38 -6.27 4.40
C SER A 184 2.42 -7.42 4.09
N PHE A 185 2.86 -8.67 4.17
CA PHE A 185 2.00 -9.83 3.91
C PHE A 185 0.88 -9.95 4.94
N ALA A 186 1.17 -9.77 6.22
CA ALA A 186 0.14 -9.80 7.26
C ALA A 186 -0.99 -8.78 7.00
N CYS A 187 -0.66 -7.57 6.56
CA CYS A 187 -1.65 -6.56 6.23
C CYS A 187 -2.50 -6.92 4.99
N GLU A 188 -1.91 -7.55 3.99
CA GLU A 188 -2.66 -7.98 2.79
C GLU A 188 -3.58 -9.17 3.12
N PHE A 189 -3.10 -10.17 3.85
CA PHE A 189 -3.93 -11.30 4.28
C PHE A 189 -5.05 -10.89 5.24
N ALA A 190 -4.79 -9.94 6.16
CA ALA A 190 -5.80 -9.43 7.07
C ALA A 190 -7.02 -8.83 6.35
N GLN A 191 -6.87 -8.37 5.11
CA GLN A 191 -7.99 -7.90 4.31
C GLN A 191 -8.98 -9.03 4.00
N PHE A 192 -8.50 -10.22 3.69
CA PHE A 192 -9.37 -11.39 3.45
C PHE A 192 -10.14 -11.82 4.67
N LEU A 193 -9.43 -11.93 5.79
CA LEU A 193 -10.06 -12.31 7.08
C LEU A 193 -11.15 -11.31 7.46
N ARG A 194 -10.92 -10.01 7.20
CA ARG A 194 -11.89 -8.97 7.51
C ARG A 194 -13.15 -9.05 6.64
N GLU A 195 -12.98 -9.35 5.36
CA GLU A 195 -14.09 -9.42 4.40
C GLU A 195 -14.79 -10.82 4.41
N GLY A 196 -14.30 -11.77 5.21
CA GLY A 196 -14.88 -13.11 5.29
C GLY A 196 -14.63 -13.98 4.05
N HIS A 197 -13.57 -13.71 3.31
CA HIS A 197 -13.18 -14.41 2.08
C HIS A 197 -12.09 -15.47 2.37
N TYR A 198 -12.43 -16.52 3.10
CA TYR A 198 -11.53 -17.66 3.39
C TYR A 198 -12.23 -18.98 3.18
#